data_d3fdf3fbfc4090fe82d18ef6c95e3d75
#
_entry.id   d3fdf3fbfc4090fe82d18ef6c95e3d75
#
_cell.length_a   1.000
_cell.length_b   1.000
_cell.length_c   1.000
_cell.angle_alpha   90.00
_cell.angle_beta   90.00
_cell.angle_gamma   90.00
#
_symmetry.space_group_name_H-M   'P 1'
#
loop_
_entity.id
_entity.type
_entity.pdbx_description
1 polymer ?
#
loop_
_entity_poly.entity_id
_entity_poly.type
_entity_poly.pdbx_seq_one_letter_code
_entity_poly.pdbx_strand_id
1 'polypeptide(L)'
;MSVLYLEGDGVMIKGTQGRLEFHRYQICEGIRNVTYKRRERVNAKEFVSLSRLDALNEAKEYLANTYDLTDTLIISNADGGAGYTKKDFGEIVGHCSKHEHFLDVFHLNKKIKDRLCFVQELQGKLIYALEFKYDRDLVNTILNTVESKLIDELDTAQNYEHLARLRSYIDSHLDDIKPFKMRNLKVTKAIGSCESNHRKYTYRVKGQGKYWSKAGLEGMLRILTCIKNHDLEQWLNSDFETGKLISLDRKKLQAAARDSLKRRHETHIGIQHGALTTEVAGGSYLSKFNRMLNHINY
;
A
#
# COMPACT_ATOMS: atom_id res chain seq x y z
N MET A 1 14.50 12.91 -24.06
CA MET A 1 13.95 13.13 -22.71
C MET A 1 13.56 11.77 -22.13
N SER A 2 14.28 11.31 -21.14
CA SER A 2 13.95 10.11 -20.39
C SER A 2 12.78 10.35 -19.43
N VAL A 3 12.12 9.31 -18.97
CA VAL A 3 11.03 9.42 -18.00
C VAL A 3 11.21 8.40 -16.89
N LEU A 4 11.02 8.83 -15.65
CA LEU A 4 10.99 7.97 -14.49
C LEU A 4 9.65 8.13 -13.74
N TYR A 5 9.18 7.05 -13.18
CA TYR A 5 7.94 7.00 -12.40
C TYR A 5 8.27 6.66 -10.96
N LEU A 6 7.75 7.46 -10.04
CA LEU A 6 7.99 7.34 -8.61
C LEU A 6 6.63 7.25 -7.88
N GLU A 7 6.40 6.16 -7.17
CA GLU A 7 5.20 5.98 -6.36
C GLU A 7 5.59 5.71 -4.92
N GLY A 8 4.81 6.21 -3.97
CA GLY A 8 5.03 6.00 -2.55
C GLY A 8 3.73 5.90 -1.76
N ASP A 9 3.76 5.08 -0.71
CA ASP A 9 2.64 4.90 0.20
C ASP A 9 3.06 4.21 1.50
N GLY A 10 2.26 4.39 2.57
CA GLY A 10 2.41 3.77 3.87
C GLY A 10 1.42 2.62 4.09
N VAL A 11 1.86 1.56 4.75
CA VAL A 11 1.00 0.40 5.04
C VAL A 11 0.97 0.07 6.53
N MET A 12 -0.21 0.14 7.12
CA MET A 12 -0.44 -0.20 8.52
C MET A 12 -0.51 -1.73 8.72
N ILE A 13 0.24 -2.22 9.70
CA ILE A 13 0.36 -3.63 10.10
C ILE A 13 0.06 -3.79 11.59
N LYS A 14 -0.44 -4.96 11.99
CA LYS A 14 -0.61 -5.29 13.40
C LYS A 14 0.73 -5.70 14.01
N GLY A 15 1.17 -4.95 15.00
CA GLY A 15 2.33 -5.28 15.80
C GLY A 15 1.96 -5.90 17.15
N THR A 16 2.91 -6.52 17.82
CA THR A 16 2.75 -7.11 19.16
C THR A 16 2.53 -6.06 20.25
N GLN A 17 2.99 -4.84 20.04
CA GLN A 17 2.88 -3.72 20.97
C GLN A 17 2.05 -2.55 20.40
N GLY A 18 1.14 -2.83 19.46
CA GLY A 18 0.33 -1.81 18.80
C GLY A 18 0.44 -1.86 17.27
N ARG A 19 0.07 -0.77 16.60
CA ARG A 19 0.15 -0.69 15.14
C ARG A 19 1.57 -0.31 14.73
N LEU A 20 2.08 -0.97 13.69
CA LEU A 20 3.31 -0.62 13.00
C LEU A 20 2.95 -0.13 11.60
N GLU A 21 3.74 0.77 11.07
CA GLU A 21 3.63 1.22 9.69
C GLU A 21 4.95 0.95 8.98
N PHE A 22 4.89 0.45 7.75
CA PHE A 22 6.03 0.46 6.86
C PHE A 22 5.77 1.40 5.69
N HIS A 23 6.83 2.04 5.24
CA HIS A 23 6.86 3.02 4.18
C HIS A 23 7.52 2.43 2.96
N ARG A 24 6.94 2.66 1.79
CA ARG A 24 7.42 2.09 0.54
C ARG A 24 7.48 3.15 -0.54
N TYR A 25 8.62 3.25 -1.19
CA TYR A 25 8.79 3.97 -2.44
C TYR A 25 9.18 3.01 -3.54
N GLN A 26 8.74 3.30 -4.75
CA GLN A 26 9.05 2.51 -5.94
C GLN A 26 9.41 3.43 -7.09
N ILE A 27 10.53 3.14 -7.75
CA ILE A 27 11.00 3.84 -8.94
C ILE A 27 10.98 2.87 -10.10
N CYS A 28 10.55 3.31 -11.29
CA CYS A 28 10.65 2.51 -12.51
C CYS A 28 10.73 3.39 -13.76
N GLU A 29 11.21 2.81 -14.86
CA GLU A 29 11.36 3.49 -16.16
C GLU A 29 10.10 3.42 -17.01
N GLY A 30 9.06 2.74 -16.57
CA GLY A 30 7.79 2.60 -17.27
C GLY A 30 7.14 1.24 -17.10
N ILE A 31 6.24 0.91 -18.03
CA ILE A 31 5.55 -0.37 -18.10
C ILE A 31 5.68 -0.96 -19.50
N ARG A 32 5.89 -2.29 -19.54
CA ARG A 32 5.81 -3.09 -20.77
C ARG A 32 4.66 -4.08 -20.71
N ASN A 33 4.04 -4.37 -21.84
CA ASN A 33 3.08 -5.45 -21.96
C ASN A 33 3.85 -6.77 -22.12
N VAL A 34 3.66 -7.71 -21.20
CA VAL A 34 4.23 -9.06 -21.28
C VAL A 34 3.27 -9.97 -22.01
N THR A 35 1.97 -9.83 -21.72
CA THR A 35 0.87 -10.47 -22.44
C THR A 35 -0.28 -9.49 -22.59
N TYR A 36 -1.33 -9.86 -23.31
CA TYR A 36 -2.56 -9.07 -23.46
C TYR A 36 -3.16 -8.62 -22.10
N LYS A 37 -3.00 -9.43 -21.05
CA LYS A 37 -3.56 -9.13 -19.71
C LYS A 37 -2.49 -8.79 -18.66
N ARG A 38 -1.21 -8.94 -18.97
CA ARG A 38 -0.13 -8.77 -17.98
C ARG A 38 0.80 -7.65 -18.38
N ARG A 39 0.95 -6.68 -17.47
CA ARG A 39 1.91 -5.60 -17.58
C ARG A 39 2.98 -5.75 -16.50
N GLU A 40 4.19 -5.44 -16.84
CA GLU A 40 5.32 -5.40 -15.91
C GLU A 40 5.98 -4.03 -15.93
N ARG A 41 6.53 -3.64 -14.80
CA ARG A 41 7.33 -2.43 -14.68
C ARG A 41 8.73 -2.71 -15.20
N VAL A 42 9.27 -1.75 -15.93
CA VAL A 42 10.62 -1.79 -16.48
C VAL A 42 11.57 -1.24 -15.42
N ASN A 43 12.64 -1.97 -15.12
CA ASN A 43 13.70 -1.60 -14.18
C ASN A 43 13.15 -1.07 -12.85
N ALA A 44 12.18 -1.79 -12.28
CA ALA A 44 11.56 -1.39 -11.03
C ALA A 44 12.47 -1.66 -9.84
N LYS A 45 12.69 -0.64 -9.01
CA LYS A 45 13.41 -0.72 -7.74
C LYS A 45 12.51 -0.27 -6.61
N GLU A 46 12.53 -1.01 -5.51
CA GLU A 46 11.67 -0.75 -4.34
C GLU A 46 12.53 -0.45 -3.10
N PHE A 47 12.07 0.50 -2.29
CA PHE A 47 12.70 0.96 -1.05
C PHE A 47 11.67 0.87 0.06
N VAL A 48 11.94 0.07 1.09
CA VAL A 48 10.95 -0.25 2.12
C VAL A 48 11.59 -0.24 3.49
N SER A 49 11.06 0.56 4.40
CA SER A 49 11.53 0.65 5.79
C SER A 49 10.37 0.91 6.75
N LEU A 50 10.59 0.64 8.04
CA LEU A 50 9.72 1.09 9.13
C LEU A 50 9.94 2.57 9.47
N SER A 51 10.99 3.17 8.95
CA SER A 51 11.26 4.60 9.00
C SER A 51 10.99 5.21 7.62
N ARG A 52 10.04 6.15 7.55
CA ARG A 52 9.75 6.86 6.29
C ARG A 52 10.98 7.59 5.75
N LEU A 53 11.74 8.19 6.65
CA LEU A 53 12.93 8.94 6.27
C LEU A 53 14.01 8.04 5.67
N ASP A 54 14.21 6.84 6.22
CA ASP A 54 15.19 5.88 5.70
C ASP A 54 14.79 5.42 4.29
N ALA A 55 13.53 5.02 4.09
CA ALA A 55 13.03 4.63 2.78
C ALA A 55 13.12 5.78 1.74
N LEU A 56 12.87 7.02 2.17
CA LEU A 56 13.00 8.22 1.35
C LEU A 56 14.47 8.47 0.97
N ASN A 57 15.38 8.39 1.93
CA ASN A 57 16.81 8.60 1.69
C ASN A 57 17.40 7.53 0.77
N GLU A 58 17.04 6.25 0.97
CA GLU A 58 17.45 5.17 0.07
C GLU A 58 16.99 5.40 -1.37
N ALA A 59 15.73 5.84 -1.55
CA ALA A 59 15.19 6.18 -2.87
C ALA A 59 15.92 7.37 -3.51
N LYS A 60 16.22 8.40 -2.72
CA LYS A 60 16.96 9.59 -3.14
C LYS A 60 18.39 9.24 -3.57
N GLU A 61 19.11 8.47 -2.75
CA GLU A 61 20.47 8.01 -3.05
C GLU A 61 20.51 7.17 -4.33
N TYR A 62 19.54 6.27 -4.49
CA TYR A 62 19.44 5.46 -5.70
C TYR A 62 19.24 6.31 -6.95
N LEU A 63 18.31 7.29 -6.90
CA LEU A 63 18.09 8.20 -8.04
C LEU A 63 19.36 8.98 -8.37
N ALA A 64 20.01 9.57 -7.36
CA ALA A 64 21.19 10.39 -7.55
C ALA A 64 22.40 9.60 -8.10
N ASN A 65 22.52 8.32 -7.72
CA ASN A 65 23.64 7.47 -8.14
C ASN A 65 23.41 6.72 -9.46
N THR A 66 22.14 6.63 -9.91
CA THR A 66 21.79 5.76 -11.04
C THR A 66 21.39 6.54 -12.29
N TYR A 67 20.80 7.74 -12.12
CA TYR A 67 20.22 8.49 -13.22
C TYR A 67 20.75 9.92 -13.31
N ASP A 68 20.96 10.39 -14.55
CA ASP A 68 21.07 11.81 -14.80
C ASP A 68 19.67 12.42 -14.95
N LEU A 69 19.30 13.24 -13.97
CA LEU A 69 17.97 13.84 -13.91
C LEU A 69 17.86 15.18 -14.63
N THR A 70 18.95 15.73 -15.15
CA THR A 70 18.97 17.07 -15.78
C THR A 70 18.10 17.14 -17.03
N ASP A 71 17.95 16.03 -17.78
CA ASP A 71 17.06 15.92 -18.96
C ASP A 71 15.99 14.83 -18.79
N THR A 72 15.55 14.61 -17.55
CA THR A 72 14.58 13.58 -17.20
C THR A 72 13.28 14.17 -16.69
N LEU A 73 12.15 13.69 -17.23
CA LEU A 73 10.82 13.94 -16.69
C LEU A 73 10.56 12.95 -15.54
N ILE A 74 10.26 13.47 -14.35
CA ILE A 74 9.81 12.66 -13.22
C ILE A 74 8.30 12.74 -13.08
N ILE A 75 7.64 11.61 -13.00
CA ILE A 75 6.20 11.51 -12.74
C ILE A 75 6.02 10.79 -11.42
N SER A 76 5.50 11.49 -10.41
CA SER A 76 5.22 10.89 -9.11
C SER A 76 3.72 10.73 -8.85
N ASN A 77 3.36 9.77 -8.00
CA ASN A 77 1.98 9.48 -7.60
C ASN A 77 1.91 9.01 -6.16
N ALA A 78 0.95 9.56 -5.40
CA ALA A 78 0.68 9.17 -4.02
C ALA A 78 -0.75 9.52 -3.61
N ASP A 79 -1.15 9.10 -2.39
CA ASP A 79 -2.48 9.35 -1.84
C ASP A 79 -2.66 10.77 -1.25
N GLY A 80 -1.60 11.59 -1.22
CA GLY A 80 -1.59 12.92 -0.61
C GLY A 80 -1.62 12.90 0.92
N GLY A 81 -1.33 11.76 1.54
CA GLY A 81 -1.17 11.63 2.98
C GLY A 81 0.08 12.35 3.50
N ALA A 82 0.14 12.54 4.83
CA ALA A 82 1.29 13.16 5.47
C ALA A 82 2.57 12.37 5.18
N GLY A 83 3.57 13.03 4.59
CA GLY A 83 4.84 12.43 4.18
C GLY A 83 4.84 11.83 2.77
N TYR A 84 3.75 11.99 2.01
CA TYR A 84 3.61 11.58 0.63
C TYR A 84 3.03 12.70 -0.23
N THR A 85 3.47 13.91 0.04
CA THR A 85 3.07 15.11 -0.69
C THR A 85 3.99 15.39 -1.87
N LYS A 86 3.57 16.27 -2.76
CA LYS A 86 4.43 16.78 -3.85
C LYS A 86 5.78 17.29 -3.34
N LYS A 87 5.81 17.92 -2.16
CA LYS A 87 7.05 18.40 -1.53
C LYS A 87 7.96 17.24 -1.14
N ASP A 88 7.42 16.19 -0.49
CA ASP A 88 8.21 15.02 -0.09
C ASP A 88 8.83 14.33 -1.31
N PHE A 89 8.07 14.18 -2.40
CA PHE A 89 8.61 13.65 -3.66
C PHE A 89 9.64 14.58 -4.30
N GLY A 90 9.45 15.89 -4.17
CA GLY A 90 10.44 16.88 -4.60
C GLY A 90 11.78 16.74 -3.87
N GLU A 91 11.77 16.37 -2.60
CA GLU A 91 12.98 16.09 -1.82
C GLU A 91 13.73 14.84 -2.33
N ILE A 92 12.98 13.79 -2.74
CA ILE A 92 13.58 12.59 -3.34
C ILE A 92 14.21 12.90 -4.69
N VAL A 93 13.49 13.62 -5.53
CA VAL A 93 13.89 13.92 -6.91
C VAL A 93 15.03 14.94 -6.97
N GLY A 94 15.03 15.92 -6.06
CA GLY A 94 16.01 17.00 -6.10
C GLY A 94 15.92 17.85 -7.39
N HIS A 95 17.06 18.10 -8.03
CA HIS A 95 17.10 18.87 -9.27
C HIS A 95 16.85 17.97 -10.49
N CYS A 96 15.77 18.23 -11.22
CA CYS A 96 15.42 17.50 -12.44
C CYS A 96 14.88 18.47 -13.51
N SER A 97 14.76 18.01 -14.76
CA SER A 97 14.21 18.80 -15.85
C SER A 97 12.77 19.23 -15.59
N LYS A 98 11.93 18.29 -15.19
CA LYS A 98 10.53 18.52 -14.88
C LYS A 98 9.99 17.47 -13.91
N HIS A 99 9.27 17.92 -12.88
CA HIS A 99 8.55 17.04 -11.94
C HIS A 99 7.05 17.27 -12.03
N GLU A 100 6.29 16.22 -12.36
CA GLU A 100 4.84 16.18 -12.40
C GLU A 100 4.32 15.25 -11.30
N HIS A 101 3.59 15.81 -10.34
CA HIS A 101 2.96 15.04 -9.26
C HIS A 101 1.49 14.78 -9.56
N PHE A 102 1.02 13.57 -9.25
CA PHE A 102 -0.37 13.15 -9.39
C PHE A 102 -0.89 12.60 -8.08
N LEU A 103 -2.10 13.01 -7.74
CA LEU A 103 -2.85 12.38 -6.67
C LEU A 103 -3.38 11.01 -7.13
N ASP A 104 -3.35 10.02 -6.24
CA ASP A 104 -3.89 8.70 -6.56
C ASP A 104 -5.40 8.74 -6.69
N VAL A 105 -5.87 8.36 -7.88
CA VAL A 105 -7.30 8.40 -8.26
C VAL A 105 -8.14 7.44 -7.42
N PHE A 106 -7.60 6.30 -7.03
CA PHE A 106 -8.33 5.34 -6.19
C PHE A 106 -8.62 5.93 -4.81
N HIS A 107 -7.62 6.56 -4.19
CA HIS A 107 -7.75 7.21 -2.89
C HIS A 107 -8.63 8.46 -2.95
N LEU A 108 -8.54 9.25 -4.02
CA LEU A 108 -9.46 10.37 -4.26
C LEU A 108 -10.91 9.90 -4.30
N ASN A 109 -11.21 8.88 -5.11
CA ASN A 109 -12.55 8.33 -5.27
C ASN A 109 -13.09 7.72 -3.98
N LYS A 110 -12.22 7.05 -3.23
CA LYS A 110 -12.57 6.53 -1.92
C LYS A 110 -12.92 7.66 -0.96
N LYS A 111 -12.12 8.72 -0.86
CA LYS A 111 -12.41 9.88 -0.01
C LYS A 111 -13.73 10.56 -0.39
N ILE A 112 -14.02 10.71 -1.69
CA ILE A 112 -15.30 11.27 -2.14
C ILE A 112 -16.46 10.39 -1.66
N LYS A 113 -16.39 9.08 -1.84
CA LYS A 113 -17.42 8.14 -1.42
C LYS A 113 -17.62 8.12 0.09
N ASP A 114 -16.54 8.10 0.84
CA ASP A 114 -16.58 8.08 2.31
C ASP A 114 -17.14 9.40 2.88
N ARG A 115 -16.78 10.55 2.28
CA ARG A 115 -17.21 11.87 2.75
C ARG A 115 -18.63 12.26 2.29
N LEU A 116 -19.08 11.75 1.15
CA LEU A 116 -20.42 11.98 0.63
C LEU A 116 -21.31 10.74 0.76
N CYS A 117 -21.12 9.91 1.79
CA CYS A 117 -21.90 8.70 2.02
C CYS A 117 -23.40 8.98 2.22
N PHE A 118 -23.76 10.17 2.70
CA PHE A 118 -25.11 10.65 2.92
C PHE A 118 -25.80 11.20 1.66
N VAL A 119 -25.06 11.45 0.55
CA VAL A 119 -25.56 11.97 -0.74
C VAL A 119 -24.92 11.19 -1.89
N GLN A 120 -25.25 9.91 -2.02
CA GLN A 120 -24.58 8.99 -2.95
C GLN A 120 -24.77 9.38 -4.43
N GLU A 121 -25.90 9.97 -4.80
CA GLU A 121 -26.22 10.38 -6.16
C GLU A 121 -25.30 11.49 -6.71
N LEU A 122 -24.64 12.26 -5.84
CA LEU A 122 -23.70 13.32 -6.23
C LEU A 122 -22.25 12.84 -6.31
N GLN A 123 -21.91 11.68 -5.73
CA GLN A 123 -20.55 11.15 -5.75
C GLN A 123 -20.03 10.96 -7.18
N GLY A 124 -20.80 10.29 -8.03
CA GLY A 124 -20.43 10.03 -9.41
C GLY A 124 -20.28 11.31 -10.25
N LYS A 125 -21.14 12.32 -9.99
CA LYS A 125 -21.07 13.62 -10.64
C LYS A 125 -19.79 14.37 -10.26
N LEU A 126 -19.42 14.35 -8.98
CA LEU A 126 -18.20 14.98 -8.49
C LEU A 126 -16.95 14.31 -9.07
N ILE A 127 -16.91 12.97 -9.07
CA ILE A 127 -15.82 12.20 -9.69
C ILE A 127 -15.70 12.58 -11.18
N TYR A 128 -16.81 12.64 -11.91
CA TYR A 128 -16.80 13.02 -13.31
C TYR A 128 -16.28 14.44 -13.53
N ALA A 129 -16.70 15.40 -12.69
CA ALA A 129 -16.24 16.78 -12.77
C ALA A 129 -14.72 16.90 -12.55
N LEU A 130 -14.14 16.11 -11.61
CA LEU A 130 -12.73 16.14 -11.29
C LEU A 130 -11.87 15.39 -12.32
N GLU A 131 -12.23 14.16 -12.67
CA GLU A 131 -11.36 13.27 -13.45
C GLU A 131 -11.53 13.40 -14.96
N PHE A 132 -12.72 13.80 -15.44
CA PHE A 132 -13.00 13.83 -16.87
C PHE A 132 -13.15 15.25 -17.42
N LYS A 133 -13.71 16.16 -16.66
CA LYS A 133 -13.88 17.57 -17.08
C LYS A 133 -12.77 18.46 -16.53
N TYR A 134 -12.30 18.18 -15.33
CA TYR A 134 -11.39 19.03 -14.58
C TYR A 134 -11.90 20.48 -14.54
N ASP A 135 -13.18 20.61 -14.20
CA ASP A 135 -13.92 21.86 -14.20
C ASP A 135 -14.23 22.30 -12.77
N ARG A 136 -13.54 23.34 -12.32
CA ARG A 136 -13.64 23.87 -10.95
C ARG A 136 -15.02 24.44 -10.65
N ASP A 137 -15.65 25.09 -11.62
CA ASP A 137 -16.97 25.69 -11.42
C ASP A 137 -18.04 24.59 -11.27
N LEU A 138 -17.94 23.53 -12.07
CA LEU A 138 -18.80 22.36 -11.94
C LEU A 138 -18.59 21.66 -10.59
N VAL A 139 -17.34 21.51 -10.13
CA VAL A 139 -17.02 20.95 -8.80
C VAL A 139 -17.67 21.79 -7.69
N ASN A 140 -17.51 23.11 -7.74
CA ASN A 140 -18.12 24.02 -6.76
C ASN A 140 -19.63 23.95 -6.80
N THR A 141 -20.25 23.90 -7.96
CA THR A 141 -21.71 23.78 -8.13
C THR A 141 -22.22 22.49 -7.47
N ILE A 142 -21.53 21.37 -7.67
CA ILE A 142 -21.91 20.10 -7.06
C ILE A 142 -21.77 20.17 -5.52
N LEU A 143 -20.64 20.70 -5.01
CA LEU A 143 -20.42 20.83 -3.58
C LEU A 143 -21.42 21.79 -2.91
N ASN A 144 -21.81 22.87 -3.59
CA ASN A 144 -22.86 23.77 -3.12
C ASN A 144 -24.24 23.08 -3.12
N THR A 145 -24.51 22.22 -4.10
CA THR A 145 -25.74 21.39 -4.11
C THR A 145 -25.78 20.43 -2.93
N VAL A 146 -24.62 19.83 -2.56
CA VAL A 146 -24.51 19.01 -1.33
C VAL A 146 -24.84 19.84 -0.10
N GLU A 147 -24.28 21.06 -0.02
CA GLU A 147 -24.50 21.96 1.11
C GLU A 147 -25.98 22.37 1.25
N SER A 148 -26.65 22.71 0.17
CA SER A 148 -28.09 23.00 0.15
C SER A 148 -28.93 21.82 0.68
N LYS A 149 -28.61 20.59 0.25
CA LYS A 149 -29.29 19.38 0.75
C LYS A 149 -29.03 19.12 2.24
N LEU A 150 -27.87 19.53 2.77
CA LEU A 150 -27.60 19.44 4.22
C LEU A 150 -28.53 20.36 5.01
N ILE A 151 -28.77 21.58 4.52
CA ILE A 151 -29.68 22.54 5.16
C ILE A 151 -31.11 22.02 5.17
N ASP A 152 -31.55 21.40 4.08
CA ASP A 152 -32.96 21.03 3.90
C ASP A 152 -33.33 19.69 4.57
N GLU A 153 -32.47 18.67 4.51
CA GLU A 153 -32.88 17.29 4.80
C GLU A 153 -31.91 16.47 5.67
N LEU A 154 -30.64 16.88 5.75
CA LEU A 154 -29.54 16.03 6.26
C LEU A 154 -28.69 16.74 7.34
N ASP A 155 -29.30 17.68 8.06
CA ASP A 155 -28.65 18.54 9.03
C ASP A 155 -28.03 17.74 10.20
N THR A 156 -26.75 17.37 10.04
CA THR A 156 -25.94 16.85 11.13
C THR A 156 -24.57 17.51 11.12
N ALA A 157 -24.05 17.86 12.30
CA ALA A 157 -22.71 18.43 12.44
C ALA A 157 -21.62 17.56 11.76
N GLN A 158 -21.80 16.24 11.78
CA GLN A 158 -20.89 15.29 11.14
C GLN A 158 -20.85 15.43 9.62
N ASN A 159 -22.02 15.62 8.97
CA ASN A 159 -22.12 15.76 7.52
C ASN A 159 -21.48 17.08 7.07
N TYR A 160 -21.68 18.17 7.79
CA TYR A 160 -21.00 19.43 7.52
C TYR A 160 -19.47 19.30 7.64
N GLU A 161 -19.00 18.61 8.67
CA GLU A 161 -17.57 18.34 8.83
C GLU A 161 -17.02 17.50 7.67
N HIS A 162 -17.74 16.48 7.23
CA HIS A 162 -17.38 15.68 6.06
C HIS A 162 -17.27 16.53 4.80
N LEU A 163 -18.25 17.41 4.54
CA LEU A 163 -18.22 18.29 3.37
C LEU A 163 -17.08 19.30 3.46
N ALA A 164 -16.86 19.94 4.60
CA ALA A 164 -15.78 20.90 4.80
C ALA A 164 -14.40 20.28 4.58
N ARG A 165 -14.18 19.07 5.14
CA ARG A 165 -12.93 18.32 4.95
C ARG A 165 -12.74 17.89 3.48
N LEU A 166 -13.81 17.55 2.77
CA LEU A 166 -13.72 17.20 1.35
C LEU A 166 -13.37 18.42 0.49
N ARG A 167 -14.00 19.58 0.74
CA ARG A 167 -13.67 20.84 0.05
C ARG A 167 -12.20 21.18 0.23
N SER A 168 -11.73 21.24 1.48
CA SER A 168 -10.35 21.53 1.81
C SER A 168 -9.36 20.57 1.14
N TYR A 169 -9.71 19.28 1.09
CA TYR A 169 -8.88 18.27 0.43
C TYR A 169 -8.81 18.49 -1.09
N ILE A 170 -9.94 18.75 -1.73
CA ILE A 170 -9.97 19.01 -3.18
C ILE A 170 -9.20 20.28 -3.51
N ASP A 171 -9.41 21.37 -2.75
CA ASP A 171 -8.74 22.66 -2.99
C ASP A 171 -7.22 22.55 -2.82
N SER A 172 -6.75 21.83 -1.80
CA SER A 172 -5.32 21.66 -1.54
C SER A 172 -4.61 20.76 -2.55
N HIS A 173 -5.34 19.89 -3.25
CA HIS A 173 -4.78 18.94 -4.21
C HIS A 173 -5.27 19.16 -5.66
N LEU A 174 -5.90 20.30 -5.95
CA LEU A 174 -6.55 20.51 -7.25
C LEU A 174 -5.57 20.32 -8.42
N ASP A 175 -4.37 20.89 -8.32
CA ASP A 175 -3.35 20.76 -9.36
C ASP A 175 -2.87 19.31 -9.54
N ASP A 176 -2.81 18.55 -8.45
CA ASP A 176 -2.35 17.16 -8.43
C ASP A 176 -3.44 16.19 -8.94
N ILE A 177 -4.73 16.61 -8.86
CA ILE A 177 -5.89 15.89 -9.41
C ILE A 177 -5.96 16.02 -10.94
N LYS A 178 -5.36 17.08 -11.54
CA LYS A 178 -5.44 17.29 -12.98
C LYS A 178 -5.11 16.02 -13.76
N PRO A 179 -6.03 15.53 -14.62
CA PRO A 179 -5.88 14.27 -15.32
C PRO A 179 -4.63 14.18 -16.18
N PHE A 180 -4.02 12.99 -16.23
CA PHE A 180 -2.80 12.76 -17.02
C PHE A 180 -2.91 13.22 -18.48
N LYS A 181 -4.05 12.92 -19.11
CA LYS A 181 -4.33 13.30 -20.50
C LYS A 181 -4.34 14.82 -20.75
N MET A 182 -4.67 15.61 -19.72
CA MET A 182 -4.78 17.06 -19.80
C MET A 182 -3.45 17.79 -19.52
N ARG A 183 -2.38 17.07 -19.16
CA ARG A 183 -1.05 17.65 -18.90
C ARG A 183 -0.13 17.64 -20.10
N ASN A 184 -0.60 17.20 -21.27
CA ASN A 184 0.17 17.14 -22.52
C ASN A 184 1.52 16.41 -22.38
N LEU A 185 1.56 15.40 -21.54
CA LEU A 185 2.74 14.56 -21.34
C LEU A 185 2.84 13.56 -22.49
N LYS A 186 3.91 13.64 -23.28
CA LYS A 186 4.15 12.76 -24.45
C LYS A 186 4.77 11.42 -24.01
N VAL A 187 4.25 10.83 -22.93
CA VAL A 187 4.76 9.59 -22.32
C VAL A 187 3.61 8.67 -21.93
N THR A 188 3.89 7.40 -21.79
CA THR A 188 2.89 6.40 -21.36
C THR A 188 2.57 6.59 -19.88
N LYS A 189 1.29 6.50 -19.51
CA LYS A 189 0.89 6.52 -18.09
C LYS A 189 1.32 5.21 -17.41
N ALA A 190 2.26 5.30 -16.47
CA ALA A 190 2.78 4.16 -15.71
C ALA A 190 2.66 4.32 -14.18
N ILE A 191 1.65 5.09 -13.73
CA ILE A 191 1.33 5.36 -12.32
C ILE A 191 -0.02 4.77 -11.93
N GLY A 192 -0.34 4.80 -10.62
CA GLY A 192 -1.61 4.32 -10.05
C GLY A 192 -1.62 2.81 -9.82
N SER A 193 -0.48 2.21 -9.56
CA SER A 193 -0.35 0.78 -9.25
C SER A 193 0.21 0.51 -7.85
N CYS A 194 0.36 1.56 -7.04
CA CYS A 194 0.94 1.44 -5.70
C CYS A 194 0.18 0.42 -4.86
N GLU A 195 -1.15 0.54 -4.76
CA GLU A 195 -2.02 -0.38 -4.04
C GLU A 195 -1.87 -1.84 -4.52
N SER A 196 -1.89 -2.08 -5.84
CA SER A 196 -1.74 -3.44 -6.38
C SER A 196 -0.37 -4.05 -6.07
N ASN A 197 0.67 -3.24 -5.98
CA ASN A 197 2.03 -3.68 -5.65
C ASN A 197 2.21 -3.90 -4.14
N HIS A 198 1.45 -3.23 -3.28
CA HIS A 198 1.43 -3.52 -1.85
C HIS A 198 1.03 -4.96 -1.54
N ARG A 199 0.15 -5.57 -2.35
CA ARG A 199 -0.31 -6.95 -2.15
C ARG A 199 0.86 -7.94 -2.01
N LYS A 200 1.98 -7.69 -2.65
CA LYS A 200 3.16 -8.54 -2.60
C LYS A 200 3.81 -8.58 -1.21
N TYR A 201 3.74 -7.45 -0.48
CA TYR A 201 4.15 -7.35 0.91
C TYR A 201 3.02 -7.75 1.85
N THR A 202 1.84 -7.16 1.68
CA THR A 202 0.71 -7.35 2.58
C THR A 202 0.24 -8.79 2.65
N TYR A 203 0.33 -9.56 1.56
CA TYR A 203 0.04 -10.99 1.56
C TYR A 203 0.89 -11.76 2.58
N ARG A 204 2.15 -11.35 2.78
CA ARG A 204 3.07 -11.98 3.72
C ARG A 204 2.95 -11.44 5.14
N VAL A 205 2.71 -10.15 5.29
CA VAL A 205 2.81 -9.48 6.60
C VAL A 205 1.48 -9.07 7.21
N LYS A 206 0.38 -9.02 6.44
CA LYS A 206 -0.94 -8.56 6.89
C LYS A 206 -1.99 -9.68 6.89
N GLY A 207 -2.95 -9.60 7.79
CA GLY A 207 -4.07 -10.55 7.85
C GLY A 207 -3.72 -11.90 8.49
N GLN A 208 -4.65 -12.85 8.44
CA GLN A 208 -4.49 -14.23 8.92
C GLN A 208 -3.99 -14.34 10.39
N GLY A 209 -4.42 -13.42 11.28
CA GLY A 209 -4.00 -13.43 12.67
C GLY A 209 -2.51 -13.07 12.90
N LYS A 210 -1.80 -12.57 11.91
CA LYS A 210 -0.38 -12.23 12.04
C LYS A 210 -0.15 -10.98 12.87
N TYR A 211 0.76 -11.10 13.83
CA TYR A 211 1.29 -10.01 14.65
C TYR A 211 2.81 -10.02 14.56
N TRP A 212 3.41 -8.86 14.46
CA TRP A 212 4.84 -8.72 14.25
C TRP A 212 5.50 -7.96 15.38
N SER A 213 6.65 -8.44 15.86
CA SER A 213 7.61 -7.57 16.52
C SER A 213 8.23 -6.60 15.51
N LYS A 214 8.68 -5.43 15.97
CA LYS A 214 9.34 -4.46 15.09
C LYS A 214 10.48 -5.09 14.30
N ALA A 215 11.41 -5.77 14.98
CA ALA A 215 12.57 -6.42 14.35
C ALA A 215 12.15 -7.56 13.38
N GLY A 216 11.13 -8.36 13.73
CA GLY A 216 10.64 -9.42 12.85
C GLY A 216 9.99 -8.89 11.57
N LEU A 217 9.23 -7.80 11.67
CA LEU A 217 8.66 -7.13 10.50
C LEU A 217 9.76 -6.54 9.61
N GLU A 218 10.72 -5.84 10.21
CA GLU A 218 11.85 -5.24 9.49
C GLU A 218 12.65 -6.28 8.71
N GLY A 219 13.01 -7.39 9.34
CA GLY A 219 13.72 -8.49 8.67
C GLY A 219 12.90 -9.10 7.52
N MET A 220 11.58 -9.31 7.71
CA MET A 220 10.70 -9.81 6.65
C MET A 220 10.58 -8.83 5.49
N LEU A 221 10.42 -7.53 5.77
CA LEU A 221 10.36 -6.50 4.73
C LEU A 221 11.66 -6.43 3.93
N ARG A 222 12.81 -6.51 4.61
CA ARG A 222 14.13 -6.52 3.96
C ARG A 222 14.29 -7.70 2.99
N ILE A 223 13.96 -8.91 3.42
CA ILE A 223 13.99 -10.10 2.56
C ILE A 223 13.06 -9.93 1.35
N LEU A 224 11.82 -9.47 1.57
CA LEU A 224 10.87 -9.26 0.48
C LEU A 224 11.35 -8.20 -0.50
N THR A 225 11.97 -7.13 -0.02
CA THR A 225 12.53 -6.06 -0.87
C THR A 225 13.72 -6.58 -1.68
N CYS A 226 14.63 -7.33 -1.08
CA CYS A 226 15.75 -7.96 -1.80
C CYS A 226 15.27 -8.93 -2.89
N ILE A 227 14.25 -9.76 -2.60
CA ILE A 227 13.65 -10.63 -3.63
C ILE A 227 13.06 -9.80 -4.78
N LYS A 228 12.42 -8.68 -4.46
CA LYS A 228 11.79 -7.80 -5.45
C LYS A 228 12.80 -7.08 -6.33
N ASN A 229 13.86 -6.63 -5.72
CA ASN A 229 14.93 -5.93 -6.39
C ASN A 229 15.91 -6.85 -7.11
N HIS A 230 15.74 -8.17 -6.98
CA HIS A 230 16.63 -9.20 -7.54
C HIS A 230 18.07 -9.10 -7.00
N ASP A 231 18.24 -8.64 -5.78
CA ASP A 231 19.55 -8.46 -5.13
C ASP A 231 19.73 -9.32 -3.85
N LEU A 232 18.86 -10.31 -3.64
CA LEU A 232 18.89 -11.17 -2.46
C LEU A 232 20.24 -11.92 -2.32
N GLU A 233 20.77 -12.43 -3.42
CA GLU A 233 22.04 -13.17 -3.44
C GLU A 233 23.22 -12.25 -3.09
N GLN A 234 23.23 -11.07 -3.67
CA GLN A 234 24.24 -10.04 -3.38
C GLN A 234 24.18 -9.60 -1.91
N TRP A 235 22.98 -9.40 -1.40
CA TRP A 235 22.78 -9.02 0.00
C TRP A 235 23.27 -10.12 0.96
N LEU A 236 22.93 -11.38 0.70
CA LEU A 236 23.39 -12.51 1.51
C LEU A 236 24.91 -12.63 1.49
N ASN A 237 25.55 -12.44 0.35
CA ASN A 237 26.99 -12.51 0.23
C ASN A 237 27.71 -11.34 0.93
N SER A 238 27.15 -10.12 0.85
CA SER A 238 27.74 -8.95 1.53
C SER A 238 27.70 -9.06 3.05
N ASP A 239 26.65 -9.64 3.61
CA ASP A 239 26.53 -9.90 5.04
C ASP A 239 27.51 -11.02 5.49
N PHE A 240 27.84 -11.96 4.62
CA PHE A 240 28.88 -12.97 4.87
C PHE A 240 30.30 -12.35 4.91
N GLU A 241 30.61 -11.45 3.99
CA GLU A 241 31.91 -10.81 3.90
C GLU A 241 32.15 -9.82 5.06
N THR A 242 31.11 -9.15 5.54
CA THR A 242 31.26 -8.18 6.65
C THR A 242 31.33 -8.83 8.03
N GLY A 243 31.29 -10.16 8.15
CA GLY A 243 31.36 -10.88 9.43
C GLY A 243 30.20 -10.56 10.39
N LYS A 244 29.20 -9.81 9.95
CA LYS A 244 28.03 -9.42 10.73
C LYS A 244 26.98 -10.53 10.84
N LEU A 245 27.12 -11.61 10.10
CA LEU A 245 26.44 -12.83 10.45
C LEU A 245 27.10 -13.32 11.74
N ILE A 246 26.42 -13.08 12.86
CA ILE A 246 26.61 -13.83 14.09
C ILE A 246 26.92 -15.24 13.61
N SER A 247 28.04 -15.80 14.05
CA SER A 247 28.37 -17.20 13.82
C SER A 247 27.21 -18.03 14.37
N LEU A 248 26.20 -18.22 13.53
CA LEU A 248 25.04 -19.03 13.88
C LEU A 248 25.62 -20.42 14.07
N ASP A 249 25.86 -20.75 15.35
CA ASP A 249 26.35 -22.06 15.75
C ASP A 249 25.49 -23.09 15.04
N ARG A 250 26.07 -23.75 14.06
CA ARG A 250 25.39 -24.72 13.19
C ARG A 250 24.65 -25.76 14.02
N LYS A 251 25.15 -26.04 15.23
CA LYS A 251 24.50 -26.92 16.21
C LYS A 251 23.24 -26.29 16.81
N LYS A 252 23.26 -24.97 17.09
CA LYS A 252 22.06 -24.27 17.60
C LYS A 252 20.98 -24.15 16.53
N LEU A 253 21.35 -23.91 15.27
CA LEU A 253 20.41 -23.91 14.15
C LEU A 253 19.77 -25.29 13.93
N GLN A 254 20.60 -26.36 13.98
CA GLN A 254 20.09 -27.71 13.84
C GLN A 254 19.20 -28.11 15.04
N ALA A 255 19.56 -27.68 16.25
CA ALA A 255 18.72 -27.88 17.43
C ALA A 255 17.40 -27.14 17.33
N ALA A 256 17.41 -25.85 16.95
CA ALA A 256 16.20 -25.04 16.75
C ALA A 256 15.32 -25.61 15.62
N ALA A 257 15.91 -26.10 14.53
CA ALA A 257 15.18 -26.75 13.46
C ALA A 257 14.52 -28.08 13.91
N ARG A 258 15.25 -28.89 14.69
CA ARG A 258 14.72 -30.12 15.29
C ARG A 258 13.59 -29.83 16.27
N ASP A 259 13.75 -28.81 17.11
CA ASP A 259 12.69 -28.40 18.06
C ASP A 259 11.47 -27.81 17.35
N SER A 260 11.66 -27.08 16.27
CA SER A 260 10.57 -26.60 15.42
C SER A 260 9.81 -27.75 14.73
N LEU A 261 10.54 -28.77 14.27
CA LEU A 261 9.94 -29.98 13.71
C LEU A 261 9.20 -30.80 14.77
N LYS A 262 9.76 -30.96 15.97
CA LYS A 262 9.08 -31.60 17.09
C LYS A 262 7.80 -30.86 17.47
N ARG A 263 7.86 -29.53 17.61
CA ARG A 263 6.67 -28.70 17.91
C ARG A 263 5.60 -28.80 16.81
N ARG A 264 5.97 -29.01 15.54
CA ARG A 264 5.00 -29.27 14.45
C ARG A 264 4.31 -30.62 14.61
N HIS A 265 4.97 -31.61 15.17
CA HIS A 265 4.35 -32.91 15.50
C HIS A 265 3.56 -32.88 16.80
N GLU A 266 3.90 -31.97 17.72
CA GLU A 266 3.19 -31.80 19.00
C GLU A 266 2.07 -30.76 18.95
N THR A 267 2.04 -29.85 17.97
CA THR A 267 0.91 -28.97 17.74
C THR A 267 -0.18 -29.74 17.02
N HIS A 268 -1.01 -30.35 17.78
CA HIS A 268 -2.33 -30.75 17.31
C HIS A 268 -3.08 -29.50 16.92
N ILE A 269 -3.04 -29.16 15.60
CA ILE A 269 -3.86 -28.11 15.04
C ILE A 269 -5.25 -28.72 14.90
N GLY A 270 -6.08 -28.41 15.83
CA GLY A 270 -7.43 -28.95 15.93
C GLY A 270 -7.81 -29.11 17.37
N ILE A 271 -9.02 -29.45 17.59
CA ILE A 271 -9.58 -29.70 18.91
C ILE A 271 -8.88 -30.91 19.46
N GLN A 272 -7.98 -30.72 20.42
CA GLN A 272 -7.40 -31.79 21.16
C GLN A 272 -8.48 -32.43 22.04
N HIS A 273 -8.76 -33.71 21.82
CA HIS A 273 -9.38 -34.59 22.78
C HIS A 273 -10.59 -34.03 23.54
N GLY A 274 -11.57 -33.57 22.85
CA GLY A 274 -12.86 -33.22 23.47
C GLY A 274 -13.92 -33.21 22.38
N ALA A 275 -15.06 -33.84 22.71
CA ALA A 275 -16.23 -33.63 21.87
C ALA A 275 -16.52 -32.16 21.78
N LEU A 276 -16.76 -31.65 20.55
CA LEU A 276 -17.26 -30.30 20.36
C LEU A 276 -18.57 -30.20 21.16
N THR A 277 -18.51 -29.54 22.30
CA THR A 277 -19.70 -29.21 23.08
C THR A 277 -20.38 -28.08 22.36
N THR A 278 -21.49 -28.36 21.74
CA THR A 278 -22.33 -27.34 21.13
C THR A 278 -23.69 -27.39 21.81
N GLU A 279 -24.13 -26.28 22.31
CA GLU A 279 -25.51 -26.06 22.76
C GLU A 279 -26.47 -25.91 21.57
N VAL A 280 -26.11 -26.43 20.40
CA VAL A 280 -26.91 -26.30 19.17
C VAL A 280 -27.98 -27.42 19.17
N ALA A 281 -29.22 -27.01 18.93
CA ALA A 281 -30.35 -27.90 18.83
C ALA A 281 -30.04 -29.13 17.94
N GLY A 282 -30.35 -30.34 18.44
CA GLY A 282 -29.90 -31.63 17.90
C GLY A 282 -30.27 -31.99 16.46
N GLY A 283 -30.98 -31.14 15.77
CA GLY A 283 -31.37 -31.31 14.35
C GLY A 283 -30.67 -30.37 13.36
N SER A 284 -29.85 -29.42 13.83
CA SER A 284 -29.21 -28.44 12.97
C SER A 284 -28.06 -29.04 12.14
N TYR A 285 -27.75 -28.42 11.00
CA TYR A 285 -26.60 -28.81 10.16
C TYR A 285 -25.28 -28.75 10.94
N LEU A 286 -25.12 -27.80 11.84
CA LEU A 286 -23.94 -27.62 12.68
C LEU A 286 -23.79 -28.80 13.66
N SER A 287 -24.89 -29.26 14.25
CA SER A 287 -24.89 -30.45 15.17
C SER A 287 -24.54 -31.73 14.41
N LYS A 288 -25.04 -31.90 13.18
CA LYS A 288 -24.67 -33.04 12.30
C LYS A 288 -23.21 -33.01 11.90
N PHE A 289 -22.70 -31.85 11.53
CA PHE A 289 -21.31 -31.63 11.17
C PHE A 289 -20.36 -31.88 12.34
N ASN A 290 -20.69 -31.40 13.52
CA ASN A 290 -19.91 -31.62 14.74
C ASN A 290 -19.89 -33.11 15.17
N ARG A 291 -21.00 -33.84 14.99
CA ARG A 291 -21.01 -35.29 15.20
C ARG A 291 -20.08 -36.02 14.23
N MET A 292 -20.09 -35.59 12.95
CA MET A 292 -19.24 -36.15 11.92
C MET A 292 -17.75 -35.94 12.23
N LEU A 293 -17.37 -34.74 12.71
CA LEU A 293 -16.00 -34.44 13.12
C LEU A 293 -15.55 -35.22 14.33
N ASN A 294 -16.43 -35.47 15.32
CA ASN A 294 -16.12 -36.25 16.53
C ASN A 294 -15.96 -37.74 16.24
N HIS A 295 -16.40 -38.25 15.08
CA HIS A 295 -16.28 -39.65 14.67
C HIS A 295 -15.13 -39.89 13.67
N ILE A 296 -14.40 -38.85 13.24
CA ILE A 296 -13.21 -39.02 12.46
C ILE A 296 -12.07 -39.41 13.42
N ASN A 297 -11.80 -40.70 13.50
CA ASN A 297 -10.60 -41.21 14.16
C ASN A 297 -9.40 -40.88 13.30
N TYR A 298 -8.47 -40.09 13.84
CA TYR A 298 -7.16 -39.86 13.29
C TYR A 298 -6.18 -40.97 13.73
#